data_24e276b09f8accefd3f8152cbe0c2356
#
_entry.id   24e276b09f8accefd3f8152cbe0c2356
#
_cell.length_a   1.000
_cell.length_b   1.000
_cell.length_c   1.000
_cell.angle_alpha   90.00
_cell.angle_beta   90.00
_cell.angle_gamma   90.00
#
_symmetry.space_group_name_H-M   'P 1'
#
loop_
_entity.id
_entity.type
_entity.pdbx_description
1 polymer ?
#
loop_
_entity_poly.entity_id
_entity_poly.type
_entity_poly.pdbx_seq_one_letter_code
_entity_poly.pdbx_strand_id
1 'polypeptide(L)'
;YLQVVFGLGESIRLNNGAEVTLHHAMLASELTNAFFEQAYLQPYRRYLADSGDPIAALGRLAFDGLLQGENRFPMTWSELPQKVARIRAWTVSDEHPTGDPEAAKAILQFWTSDLQALSEQIKQAPNQPTPRLYERPFYKIGRFSFQFPWVAGRQNSLTAAVNNLRRVDPRRPELRSETERVEHELAASLRQRGFRVVVGYQPPRMDEGDVGEIDVLACLEGVLLLLEVKSGFIRSNGHEVWLHRTNTLRKAARQLKRKSPAVLPALLADSDLRDALGLAISDPLPHLHAWVVDTSIELDGEVVDDALVASREVLEVALRDEQHYLRPFDQGAEEEEAIATLYP
;
A
#
# COMPACT_ATOMS: atom_id res chain seq x y z
N TYR A 1 -2.09 -4.67 7.78
CA TYR A 1 -2.45 -4.25 6.43
C TYR A 1 -1.22 -3.93 5.58
N LEU A 2 -0.39 -2.95 5.97
CA LEU A 2 0.79 -2.54 5.18
C LEU A 2 1.78 -3.67 4.92
N GLN A 3 1.98 -4.57 5.87
CA GLN A 3 2.84 -5.75 5.72
C GLN A 3 2.18 -6.80 4.81
N VAL A 4 0.94 -7.14 5.06
CA VAL A 4 0.22 -8.23 4.37
C VAL A 4 -0.14 -7.85 2.92
N VAL A 5 -0.65 -6.63 2.69
CA VAL A 5 -1.09 -6.20 1.35
C VAL A 5 0.06 -5.64 0.52
N PHE A 6 0.94 -4.85 1.14
CA PHE A 6 2.03 -4.18 0.42
C PHE A 6 3.41 -4.79 0.70
N GLY A 7 3.52 -5.80 1.55
CA GLY A 7 4.79 -6.45 1.88
C GLY A 7 5.81 -5.53 2.56
N LEU A 8 5.39 -4.40 3.16
CA LEU A 8 6.31 -3.47 3.81
C LEU A 8 6.96 -4.11 5.04
N GLY A 9 8.24 -3.86 5.25
CA GLY A 9 8.96 -4.30 6.45
C GLY A 9 8.56 -3.51 7.69
N GLU A 10 8.93 -4.01 8.86
CA GLU A 10 8.76 -3.30 10.14
C GLU A 10 9.61 -2.03 10.17
N SER A 11 10.80 -2.11 9.61
CA SER A 11 11.76 -1.04 9.47
C SER A 11 11.94 -0.63 8.02
N ILE A 12 12.08 0.67 7.79
CA ILE A 12 12.28 1.28 6.49
C ILE A 12 13.58 2.08 6.53
N ARG A 13 14.49 1.77 5.60
CA ARG A 13 15.70 2.56 5.42
C ARG A 13 15.44 3.73 4.50
N LEU A 14 15.74 4.94 4.97
CA LEU A 14 15.64 6.17 4.22
C LEU A 14 16.88 6.37 3.34
N ASN A 15 16.78 7.20 2.29
CA ASN A 15 17.86 7.46 1.34
C ASN A 15 19.15 8.02 1.97
N ASN A 16 19.06 8.63 3.15
CA ASN A 16 20.19 9.14 3.92
C ASN A 16 20.79 8.10 4.89
N GLY A 17 20.33 6.85 4.85
CA GLY A 17 20.78 5.76 5.70
C GLY A 17 20.09 5.68 7.08
N ALA A 18 19.27 6.65 7.46
CA ALA A 18 18.48 6.58 8.69
C ALA A 18 17.41 5.49 8.56
N GLU A 19 17.05 4.89 9.68
CA GLU A 19 16.04 3.85 9.76
C GLU A 19 14.84 4.35 10.58
N VAL A 20 13.63 4.16 10.05
CA VAL A 20 12.38 4.47 10.74
C VAL A 20 11.53 3.21 10.87
N THR A 21 10.99 2.95 12.05
CA THR A 21 10.00 1.90 12.19
C THR A 21 8.68 2.34 11.59
N LEU A 22 8.05 1.47 10.82
CA LEU A 22 6.76 1.75 10.18
C LEU A 22 5.70 2.11 11.24
N HIS A 23 5.73 1.41 12.39
CA HIS A 23 4.85 1.70 13.52
C HIS A 23 4.98 3.15 14.00
N HIS A 24 6.19 3.63 14.26
CA HIS A 24 6.41 5.01 14.71
C HIS A 24 6.02 6.05 13.66
N ALA A 25 6.29 5.77 12.38
CA ALA A 25 5.90 6.67 11.30
C ALA A 25 4.36 6.82 11.21
N MET A 26 3.63 5.69 11.32
CA MET A 26 2.17 5.68 11.31
C MET A 26 1.59 6.34 12.55
N LEU A 27 2.08 5.97 13.74
CA LEU A 27 1.65 6.55 15.01
C LEU A 27 1.80 8.09 15.01
N ALA A 28 2.93 8.60 14.52
CA ALA A 28 3.16 10.04 14.41
C ALA A 28 2.14 10.74 13.51
N SER A 29 1.73 10.10 12.42
CA SER A 29 0.68 10.62 11.53
C SER A 29 -0.70 10.61 12.22
N GLU A 30 -1.07 9.51 12.87
CA GLU A 30 -2.34 9.39 13.59
C GLU A 30 -2.43 10.37 14.77
N LEU A 31 -1.35 10.56 15.53
CA LEU A 31 -1.30 11.58 16.58
C LEU A 31 -1.42 13.00 16.00
N THR A 32 -0.83 13.27 14.83
CA THR A 32 -0.99 14.54 14.15
C THR A 32 -2.46 14.78 13.77
N ASN A 33 -3.16 13.77 13.27
CA ASN A 33 -4.59 13.81 12.97
C ASN A 33 -5.44 14.07 14.22
N ALA A 34 -5.16 13.36 15.31
CA ALA A 34 -5.87 13.51 16.59
C ALA A 34 -5.67 14.93 17.19
N PHE A 35 -4.44 15.44 17.20
CA PHE A 35 -4.16 16.81 17.64
C PHE A 35 -4.82 17.86 16.76
N PHE A 36 -4.85 17.64 15.45
CA PHE A 36 -5.55 18.56 14.55
C PHE A 36 -7.06 18.58 14.83
N GLU A 37 -7.69 17.43 15.02
CA GLU A 37 -9.12 17.37 15.35
C GLU A 37 -9.43 18.17 16.61
N GLN A 38 -8.65 18.00 17.68
CA GLN A 38 -8.87 18.66 18.97
C GLN A 38 -8.49 20.15 18.97
N ALA A 39 -7.30 20.48 18.44
CA ALA A 39 -6.74 21.83 18.58
C ALA A 39 -7.18 22.79 17.46
N TYR A 40 -7.60 22.27 16.31
CA TYR A 40 -7.98 23.08 15.16
C TYR A 40 -9.45 22.88 14.76
N LEU A 41 -9.86 21.68 14.43
CA LEU A 41 -11.13 21.45 13.76
C LEU A 41 -12.33 21.66 14.69
N GLN A 42 -12.28 21.16 15.91
CA GLN A 42 -13.37 21.35 16.89
C GLN A 42 -13.54 22.81 17.29
N PRO A 43 -12.49 23.58 17.64
CA PRO A 43 -12.64 25.03 17.90
C PRO A 43 -13.11 25.79 16.66
N TYR A 44 -12.55 25.48 15.48
CA TYR A 44 -12.96 26.12 14.24
C TYR A 44 -14.46 25.95 13.95
N ARG A 45 -14.98 24.73 14.09
CA ARG A 45 -16.43 24.44 13.89
C ARG A 45 -17.30 25.26 14.82
N ARG A 46 -16.91 25.45 16.09
CA ARG A 46 -17.63 26.31 17.04
C ARG A 46 -17.62 27.76 16.59
N TYR A 47 -16.44 28.29 16.23
CA TYR A 47 -16.33 29.68 15.78
C TYR A 47 -17.06 29.94 14.47
N LEU A 48 -17.08 28.95 13.58
CA LEU A 48 -17.85 29.03 12.35
C LEU A 48 -19.36 29.02 12.61
N ALA A 49 -19.84 28.22 13.55
CA ALA A 49 -21.24 28.21 13.95
C ALA A 49 -21.67 29.54 14.58
N ASP A 50 -20.78 30.19 15.36
CA ASP A 50 -21.05 31.46 16.01
C ASP A 50 -21.03 32.62 15.00
N SER A 51 -20.11 32.66 14.05
CA SER A 51 -19.90 33.79 13.15
C SER A 51 -20.57 33.68 11.79
N GLY A 52 -20.81 32.44 11.33
CA GLY A 52 -21.23 32.17 9.95
C GLY A 52 -20.18 32.48 8.87
N ASP A 53 -19.01 33.04 9.27
CA ASP A 53 -17.95 33.44 8.36
C ASP A 53 -16.68 32.59 8.56
N PRO A 54 -16.25 31.85 7.54
CA PRO A 54 -15.05 31.00 7.60
C PRO A 54 -13.76 31.76 7.89
N ILE A 55 -13.63 33.00 7.39
CA ILE A 55 -12.43 33.82 7.59
C ILE A 55 -12.37 34.35 9.01
N ALA A 56 -13.51 34.84 9.54
CA ALA A 56 -13.60 35.29 10.94
C ALA A 56 -13.34 34.12 11.91
N ALA A 57 -13.86 32.92 11.62
CA ALA A 57 -13.61 31.71 12.40
C ALA A 57 -12.12 31.31 12.42
N LEU A 58 -11.42 31.36 11.26
CA LEU A 58 -9.98 31.12 11.18
C LEU A 58 -9.18 32.20 11.95
N GLY A 59 -9.58 33.46 11.83
CA GLY A 59 -8.95 34.55 12.57
C GLY A 59 -9.08 34.37 14.07
N ARG A 60 -10.25 33.99 14.57
CA ARG A 60 -10.49 33.70 15.98
C ARG A 60 -9.69 32.51 16.47
N LEU A 61 -9.64 31.41 15.68
CA LEU A 61 -8.82 30.22 15.98
C LEU A 61 -7.35 30.59 16.15
N ALA A 62 -6.80 31.40 15.24
CA ALA A 62 -5.42 31.86 15.30
C ALA A 62 -5.16 32.76 16.53
N PHE A 63 -6.07 33.71 16.83
CA PHE A 63 -5.97 34.59 17.97
C PHE A 63 -6.01 33.83 19.30
N ASP A 64 -6.96 32.92 19.48
CA ASP A 64 -7.06 32.07 20.68
C ASP A 64 -5.82 31.19 20.85
N GLY A 65 -5.26 30.70 19.74
CA GLY A 65 -3.98 29.98 19.75
C GLY A 65 -2.85 30.88 20.32
N LEU A 66 -2.72 32.11 19.84
CA LEU A 66 -1.71 33.06 20.33
C LEU A 66 -1.85 33.32 21.83
N LEU A 67 -3.08 33.50 22.32
CA LEU A 67 -3.35 33.68 23.76
C LEU A 67 -2.93 32.48 24.61
N GLN A 68 -2.93 31.27 24.03
CA GLN A 68 -2.50 30.04 24.70
C GLN A 68 -1.02 29.71 24.45
N GLY A 69 -0.28 30.58 23.76
CA GLY A 69 1.11 30.31 23.37
C GLY A 69 1.26 29.25 22.27
N GLU A 70 0.20 29.00 21.51
CA GLU A 70 0.16 28.04 20.44
C GLU A 70 0.06 28.71 19.06
N ASN A 71 0.68 28.08 18.06
CA ASN A 71 0.58 28.54 16.69
C ASN A 71 -0.54 27.77 15.96
N ARG A 72 -1.74 28.37 15.86
CA ARG A 72 -2.91 27.78 15.19
C ARG A 72 -3.23 28.43 13.84
N PHE A 73 -2.21 28.95 13.16
CA PHE A 73 -2.35 29.50 11.81
C PHE A 73 -2.51 28.39 10.75
N PRO A 74 -3.04 28.75 9.56
CA PRO A 74 -3.13 27.83 8.42
C PRO A 74 -1.77 27.25 7.98
N MET A 75 -0.69 27.99 8.18
CA MET A 75 0.69 27.54 8.02
C MET A 75 1.45 27.80 9.31
N THR A 76 2.15 26.79 9.79
CA THR A 76 2.98 26.88 10.99
C THR A 76 4.44 26.61 10.64
N TRP A 77 5.37 27.11 11.44
CA TRP A 77 6.79 26.85 11.30
C TRP A 77 7.44 26.66 12.67
N SER A 78 8.55 25.93 12.68
CA SER A 78 9.41 25.76 13.84
C SER A 78 10.84 25.49 13.39
N GLU A 79 11.81 25.70 14.27
CA GLU A 79 13.15 25.17 14.03
C GLU A 79 13.16 23.64 14.14
N LEU A 80 13.98 22.96 13.32
CA LEU A 80 14.05 21.51 13.30
C LEU A 80 14.31 20.89 14.69
N PRO A 81 15.24 21.42 15.54
CA PRO A 81 15.44 20.86 16.88
C PRO A 81 14.19 20.94 17.77
N GLN A 82 13.40 22.01 17.64
CA GLN A 82 12.14 22.14 18.39
C GLN A 82 11.09 21.13 17.92
N LYS A 83 11.03 20.87 16.61
CA LYS A 83 10.12 19.86 16.04
C LYS A 83 10.51 18.46 16.48
N VAL A 84 11.80 18.13 16.45
CA VAL A 84 12.34 16.85 16.96
C VAL A 84 11.99 16.66 18.44
N ALA A 85 12.20 17.68 19.27
CA ALA A 85 11.90 17.64 20.70
C ALA A 85 10.41 17.33 20.98
N ARG A 86 9.49 17.86 20.16
CA ARG A 86 8.06 17.56 20.28
C ARG A 86 7.71 16.13 19.87
N ILE A 87 8.29 15.63 18.78
CA ILE A 87 8.05 14.26 18.27
C ILE A 87 8.70 13.23 19.19
N ARG A 88 9.80 13.56 19.88
CA ARG A 88 10.51 12.68 20.77
C ARG A 88 9.60 12.03 21.82
N ALA A 89 8.60 12.74 22.34
CA ALA A 89 7.63 12.20 23.27
C ALA A 89 6.81 11.01 22.72
N TRP A 90 6.73 10.86 21.40
CA TRP A 90 6.02 9.77 20.71
C TRP A 90 6.87 8.50 20.52
N THR A 91 8.15 8.57 20.89
CA THR A 91 9.12 7.46 20.75
C THR A 91 9.55 6.91 22.12
N VAL A 92 8.72 7.08 23.14
CA VAL A 92 8.95 6.54 24.49
C VAL A 92 8.84 5.02 24.45
N SER A 93 9.81 4.35 25.04
CA SER A 93 9.87 2.89 25.23
C SER A 93 10.58 2.57 26.53
N ASP A 94 10.62 1.29 26.92
CA ASP A 94 11.38 0.85 28.11
C ASP A 94 12.86 1.19 28.00
N GLU A 95 13.44 1.11 26.79
CA GLU A 95 14.83 1.45 26.52
C GLU A 95 15.07 2.98 26.48
N HIS A 96 14.04 3.73 26.08
CA HIS A 96 14.06 5.19 25.95
C HIS A 96 12.92 5.86 26.70
N PRO A 97 12.94 5.86 28.06
CA PRO A 97 11.82 6.38 28.87
C PRO A 97 11.55 7.88 28.71
N THR A 98 12.50 8.63 28.16
CA THR A 98 12.31 10.05 27.79
C THR A 98 12.13 10.26 26.27
N GLY A 99 11.95 9.18 25.52
CA GLY A 99 11.87 9.14 24.08
C GLY A 99 13.23 9.15 23.38
N ASP A 100 13.27 8.58 22.18
CA ASP A 100 14.45 8.44 21.35
C ASP A 100 14.58 9.62 20.35
N PRO A 101 15.63 10.46 20.44
CA PRO A 101 15.82 11.58 19.54
C PRO A 101 16.17 11.16 18.11
N GLU A 102 16.83 10.00 17.90
CA GLU A 102 17.16 9.51 16.56
C GLU A 102 15.92 8.94 15.87
N ALA A 103 15.08 8.20 16.57
CA ALA A 103 13.79 7.78 16.06
C ALA A 103 12.90 8.99 15.71
N ALA A 104 12.88 10.03 16.55
CA ALA A 104 12.14 11.26 16.27
C ALA A 104 12.64 12.00 15.01
N LYS A 105 13.96 12.03 14.79
CA LYS A 105 14.55 12.58 13.56
C LYS A 105 14.16 11.74 12.34
N ALA A 106 14.23 10.42 12.44
CA ALA A 106 13.87 9.52 11.35
C ALA A 106 12.38 9.66 10.97
N ILE A 107 11.48 9.74 11.95
CA ILE A 107 10.05 10.01 11.72
C ILE A 107 9.87 11.34 10.97
N LEU A 108 10.52 12.40 11.45
CA LEU A 108 10.41 13.71 10.80
C LEU A 108 10.95 13.67 9.37
N GLN A 109 12.06 12.99 9.12
CA GLN A 109 12.64 12.83 7.78
C GLN A 109 11.69 12.05 6.85
N PHE A 110 11.07 10.99 7.33
CA PHE A 110 10.11 10.19 6.55
C PHE A 110 8.96 11.05 6.01
N TRP A 111 8.43 11.98 6.82
CA TRP A 111 7.30 12.82 6.47
C TRP A 111 7.69 14.19 5.89
N THR A 112 8.97 14.48 5.71
CA THR A 112 9.45 15.80 5.28
C THR A 112 9.96 15.80 3.84
N SER A 113 9.56 16.82 3.07
CA SER A 113 10.18 17.21 1.81
C SER A 113 11.19 18.32 2.07
N ASP A 114 12.48 18.09 1.79
CA ASP A 114 13.50 19.12 1.75
C ASP A 114 13.38 19.86 0.41
N LEU A 115 12.91 21.10 0.44
CA LEU A 115 12.62 21.87 -0.78
C LEU A 115 13.87 22.23 -1.58
N GLN A 116 15.03 22.34 -0.93
CA GLN A 116 16.29 22.58 -1.63
C GLN A 116 16.72 21.33 -2.39
N ALA A 117 16.72 20.16 -1.73
CA ALA A 117 17.04 18.90 -2.37
C ALA A 117 16.01 18.56 -3.49
N LEU A 118 14.74 18.83 -3.27
CA LEU A 118 13.68 18.64 -4.25
C LEU A 118 13.87 19.53 -5.50
N SER A 119 14.28 20.77 -5.30
CA SER A 119 14.59 21.70 -6.41
C SER A 119 15.74 21.18 -7.28
N GLU A 120 16.80 20.68 -6.68
CA GLU A 120 17.91 20.08 -7.42
C GLU A 120 17.52 18.77 -8.12
N GLN A 121 16.71 17.93 -7.46
CA GLN A 121 16.16 16.72 -8.08
C GLN A 121 15.35 17.03 -9.34
N ILE A 122 14.46 18.04 -9.28
CA ILE A 122 13.62 18.44 -10.43
C ILE A 122 14.49 18.92 -11.59
N LYS A 123 15.56 19.66 -11.31
CA LYS A 123 16.51 20.10 -12.36
C LYS A 123 17.22 18.95 -13.03
N GLN A 124 17.65 17.94 -12.26
CA GLN A 124 18.41 16.80 -12.76
C GLN A 124 17.53 15.73 -13.41
N ALA A 125 16.32 15.52 -12.90
CA ALA A 125 15.39 14.47 -13.31
C ALA A 125 13.94 14.99 -13.32
N PRO A 126 13.54 15.84 -14.28
CA PRO A 126 12.24 16.51 -14.29
C PRO A 126 11.04 15.55 -14.39
N ASN A 127 11.25 14.34 -14.88
CA ASN A 127 10.20 13.32 -15.02
C ASN A 127 10.08 12.38 -13.81
N GLN A 128 10.94 12.54 -12.78
CA GLN A 128 10.83 11.74 -11.57
C GLN A 128 9.67 12.24 -10.72
N PRO A 129 8.83 11.33 -10.18
CA PRO A 129 7.73 11.72 -9.30
C PRO A 129 8.23 12.51 -8.09
N THR A 130 7.59 13.65 -7.82
CA THR A 130 7.86 14.45 -6.63
C THR A 130 6.83 14.16 -5.56
N PRO A 131 7.17 14.29 -4.26
CA PRO A 131 6.20 14.12 -3.18
C PRO A 131 5.04 15.12 -3.31
N ARG A 132 3.83 14.61 -3.15
CA ARG A 132 2.65 15.46 -3.03
C ARG A 132 2.53 16.00 -1.61
N LEU A 133 1.78 17.10 -1.47
CA LEU A 133 1.58 17.77 -0.19
C LEU A 133 1.08 16.85 0.92
N TYR A 134 0.19 15.89 0.60
CA TYR A 134 -0.34 14.94 1.56
C TYR A 134 0.52 13.68 1.75
N GLU A 135 1.51 13.44 0.88
CA GLU A 135 2.43 12.30 1.03
C GLU A 135 3.59 12.63 1.97
N ARG A 136 4.06 13.89 1.93
CA ARG A 136 5.06 14.46 2.85
C ARG A 136 4.59 15.84 3.30
N PRO A 137 3.77 15.94 4.35
CA PRO A 137 3.09 17.16 4.73
C PRO A 137 3.97 18.19 5.47
N PHE A 138 5.22 17.86 5.73
CA PHE A 138 6.21 18.76 6.30
C PHE A 138 7.21 19.21 5.23
N TYR A 139 7.59 20.47 5.29
CA TYR A 139 8.55 21.08 4.36
C TYR A 139 9.73 21.64 5.11
N LYS A 140 10.94 21.35 4.65
CA LYS A 140 12.16 21.89 5.20
C LYS A 140 12.76 22.91 4.24
N ILE A 141 13.12 24.10 4.79
CA ILE A 141 13.93 25.13 4.11
C ILE A 141 15.03 25.53 5.08
N GLY A 142 16.28 25.19 4.77
CA GLY A 142 17.40 25.44 5.67
C GLY A 142 17.18 24.79 7.04
N ARG A 143 17.15 25.58 8.12
CA ARG A 143 16.91 25.11 9.49
C ARG A 143 15.45 25.07 9.92
N PHE A 144 14.53 25.57 9.11
CA PHE A 144 13.12 25.66 9.44
C PHE A 144 12.30 24.50 8.85
N SER A 145 11.35 24.01 9.63
CA SER A 145 10.29 23.10 9.20
C SER A 145 8.97 23.84 9.14
N PHE A 146 8.31 23.77 8.00
CA PHE A 146 6.98 24.31 7.73
C PHE A 146 5.97 23.19 7.68
N GLN A 147 4.75 23.47 8.13
CA GLN A 147 3.66 22.52 8.14
C GLN A 147 2.35 23.26 7.79
N PHE A 148 1.49 22.60 7.04
CA PHE A 148 0.12 23.00 6.79
C PHE A 148 -0.81 22.10 7.62
N PRO A 149 -1.25 22.54 8.83
CA PRO A 149 -2.03 21.68 9.74
C PRO A 149 -3.30 21.11 9.10
N TRP A 150 -3.98 21.89 8.26
CA TRP A 150 -5.19 21.48 7.53
C TRP A 150 -4.95 20.39 6.49
N VAL A 151 -3.73 20.18 6.05
CA VAL A 151 -3.32 19.07 5.18
C VAL A 151 -2.80 17.91 6.02
N ALA A 152 -1.83 18.19 6.88
CA ALA A 152 -1.16 17.17 7.71
C ALA A 152 -2.13 16.44 8.66
N GLY A 153 -3.09 17.17 9.23
CA GLY A 153 -4.07 16.63 10.17
C GLY A 153 -5.28 15.96 9.53
N ARG A 154 -5.34 15.85 8.20
CA ARG A 154 -6.42 15.19 7.46
C ARG A 154 -5.92 14.24 6.38
N GLN A 155 -4.64 13.96 6.36
CA GLN A 155 -4.10 12.97 5.42
C GLN A 155 -4.58 11.56 5.78
N ASN A 156 -4.75 10.74 4.77
CA ASN A 156 -4.83 9.30 4.98
C ASN A 156 -3.39 8.79 5.15
N SER A 157 -3.02 8.50 6.39
CA SER A 157 -1.66 8.11 6.79
C SER A 157 -1.18 6.86 6.06
N LEU A 158 -2.09 5.91 5.82
CA LEU A 158 -1.81 4.65 5.14
C LEU A 158 -1.47 4.91 3.65
N THR A 159 -2.36 5.61 2.94
CA THR A 159 -2.11 6.00 1.54
C THR A 159 -0.85 6.85 1.41
N ALA A 160 -0.64 7.80 2.33
CA ALA A 160 0.53 8.66 2.33
C ALA A 160 1.83 7.86 2.53
N ALA A 161 1.86 6.90 3.44
CA ALA A 161 3.02 6.04 3.70
C ALA A 161 3.34 5.16 2.48
N VAL A 162 2.35 4.45 1.92
CA VAL A 162 2.55 3.62 0.72
C VAL A 162 3.06 4.45 -0.44
N ASN A 163 2.46 5.61 -0.70
CA ASN A 163 2.86 6.46 -1.82
C ASN A 163 4.23 7.10 -1.60
N ASN A 164 4.55 7.47 -0.36
CA ASN A 164 5.89 7.95 -0.01
C ASN A 164 6.97 6.91 -0.36
N LEU A 165 6.70 5.63 -0.11
CA LEU A 165 7.64 4.54 -0.36
C LEU A 165 7.66 4.05 -1.82
N ARG A 166 6.50 3.97 -2.47
CA ARG A 166 6.37 3.30 -3.75
C ARG A 166 6.26 4.22 -4.96
N ARG A 167 5.60 5.37 -4.79
CA ARG A 167 5.47 6.35 -5.86
C ARG A 167 6.65 7.33 -5.92
N VAL A 168 7.06 7.84 -4.75
CA VAL A 168 8.11 8.85 -4.65
C VAL A 168 9.51 8.23 -4.80
N ASP A 169 9.70 7.02 -4.26
CA ASP A 169 10.97 6.30 -4.33
C ASP A 169 10.83 4.89 -4.96
N PRO A 170 10.53 4.80 -6.27
CA PRO A 170 10.23 3.54 -6.94
C PRO A 170 11.46 2.65 -7.18
N ARG A 171 12.66 3.07 -6.77
CA ARG A 171 13.93 2.33 -6.97
C ARG A 171 14.59 1.90 -5.67
N ARG A 172 13.84 1.87 -4.57
CA ARG A 172 14.37 1.40 -3.30
C ARG A 172 14.85 -0.06 -3.41
N PRO A 173 16.00 -0.40 -2.79
CA PRO A 173 16.51 -1.77 -2.78
C PRO A 173 15.51 -2.79 -2.24
N GLU A 174 14.69 -2.39 -1.25
CA GLU A 174 13.71 -3.23 -0.56
C GLU A 174 12.49 -3.60 -1.42
N LEU A 175 12.24 -2.90 -2.53
CA LEU A 175 11.04 -3.09 -3.35
C LEU A 175 10.87 -4.53 -3.84
N ARG A 176 11.98 -5.19 -4.20
CA ARG A 176 11.94 -6.59 -4.64
C ARG A 176 11.53 -7.52 -3.51
N SER A 177 12.18 -7.42 -2.35
CA SER A 177 11.84 -8.25 -1.19
C SER A 177 10.44 -7.95 -0.63
N GLU A 178 9.95 -6.72 -0.80
CA GLU A 178 8.56 -6.39 -0.48
C GLU A 178 7.57 -7.10 -1.42
N THR A 179 7.85 -7.18 -2.71
CA THR A 179 7.02 -7.93 -3.66
C THR A 179 7.04 -9.42 -3.36
N GLU A 180 8.21 -10.00 -3.13
CA GLU A 180 8.36 -11.41 -2.71
C GLU A 180 7.56 -11.70 -1.41
N ARG A 181 7.54 -10.78 -0.44
CA ARG A 181 6.68 -10.92 0.75
C ARG A 181 5.19 -10.90 0.43
N VAL A 182 4.72 -10.05 -0.50
CA VAL A 182 3.30 -10.07 -0.94
C VAL A 182 2.91 -11.43 -1.49
N GLU A 183 3.77 -12.04 -2.31
CA GLU A 183 3.54 -13.38 -2.88
C GLU A 183 3.48 -14.46 -1.79
N HIS A 184 4.41 -14.42 -0.83
CA HIS A 184 4.45 -15.37 0.28
C HIS A 184 3.27 -15.21 1.25
N GLU A 185 2.85 -13.98 1.57
CA GLU A 185 1.68 -13.72 2.40
C GLU A 185 0.38 -14.15 1.70
N LEU A 186 0.27 -13.92 0.39
CA LEU A 186 -0.84 -14.43 -0.40
C LEU A 186 -0.87 -15.96 -0.38
N ALA A 187 0.27 -16.59 -0.58
CA ALA A 187 0.39 -18.05 -0.51
C ALA A 187 0.03 -18.61 0.88
N ALA A 188 0.41 -17.90 1.96
CA ALA A 188 0.05 -18.29 3.32
C ALA A 188 -1.47 -18.20 3.55
N SER A 189 -2.12 -17.12 3.10
CA SER A 189 -3.58 -16.95 3.17
C SER A 189 -4.31 -18.05 2.40
N LEU A 190 -3.85 -18.39 1.19
CA LEU A 190 -4.41 -19.49 0.39
C LEU A 190 -4.23 -20.85 1.07
N ARG A 191 -3.05 -21.13 1.66
CA ARG A 191 -2.81 -22.39 2.39
C ARG A 191 -3.72 -22.53 3.60
N GLN A 192 -4.01 -21.46 4.32
CA GLN A 192 -4.94 -21.45 5.45
C GLN A 192 -6.37 -21.86 5.04
N ARG A 193 -6.73 -21.65 3.76
CA ARG A 193 -8.00 -22.07 3.16
C ARG A 193 -7.95 -23.46 2.51
N GLY A 194 -6.86 -24.17 2.69
CA GLY A 194 -6.72 -25.54 2.20
C GLY A 194 -6.11 -25.69 0.82
N PHE A 195 -5.75 -24.58 0.15
CA PHE A 195 -5.03 -24.68 -1.12
C PHE A 195 -3.63 -25.28 -0.92
N ARG A 196 -3.22 -26.10 -1.87
CA ARG A 196 -1.82 -26.45 -2.08
C ARG A 196 -1.20 -25.36 -2.94
N VAL A 197 -0.06 -24.78 -2.50
CA VAL A 197 0.48 -23.57 -3.13
C VAL A 197 1.97 -23.69 -3.40
N VAL A 198 2.36 -23.36 -4.62
CA VAL A 198 3.74 -23.23 -5.09
C VAL A 198 3.99 -21.75 -5.44
N VAL A 199 5.09 -21.17 -4.97
CA VAL A 199 5.51 -19.79 -5.23
C VAL A 199 6.78 -19.81 -6.06
N GLY A 200 6.90 -18.91 -7.03
CA GLY A 200 8.12 -18.75 -7.83
C GLY A 200 8.41 -19.95 -8.74
N TYR A 201 7.39 -20.58 -9.33
CA TYR A 201 7.61 -21.73 -10.20
C TYR A 201 8.16 -21.33 -11.56
N GLN A 202 9.24 -21.99 -11.96
CA GLN A 202 9.86 -21.79 -13.28
C GLN A 202 9.47 -22.95 -14.22
N PRO A 203 8.51 -22.74 -15.13
CA PRO A 203 8.14 -23.79 -16.09
C PRO A 203 9.32 -24.18 -16.99
N PRO A 204 9.37 -25.41 -17.48
CA PRO A 204 10.32 -25.80 -18.51
C PRO A 204 10.18 -24.91 -19.74
N ARG A 205 11.30 -24.69 -20.44
CA ARG A 205 11.29 -23.92 -21.69
C ARG A 205 10.41 -24.62 -22.72
N MET A 206 9.52 -23.86 -23.32
CA MET A 206 8.71 -24.30 -24.45
C MET A 206 9.41 -23.99 -25.79
N ASP A 207 8.92 -24.56 -26.87
CA ASP A 207 9.46 -24.29 -28.23
C ASP A 207 9.43 -22.81 -28.60
N GLU A 208 8.47 -22.05 -28.03
CA GLU A 208 8.34 -20.60 -28.23
C GLU A 208 9.27 -19.75 -27.33
N GLY A 209 10.08 -20.38 -26.46
CA GLY A 209 11.04 -19.73 -25.59
C GLY A 209 10.73 -19.81 -24.11
N ASP A 210 11.37 -18.94 -23.33
CA ASP A 210 11.19 -18.82 -21.89
C ASP A 210 9.88 -18.06 -21.57
N VAL A 211 8.95 -18.75 -20.89
CA VAL A 211 7.67 -18.14 -20.49
C VAL A 211 7.78 -17.27 -19.23
N GLY A 212 8.92 -17.37 -18.52
CA GLY A 212 9.18 -16.68 -17.26
C GLY A 212 8.58 -17.36 -16.04
N GLU A 213 8.99 -16.88 -14.89
CA GLU A 213 8.56 -17.37 -13.57
C GLU A 213 7.05 -17.11 -13.35
N ILE A 214 6.39 -18.07 -12.73
CA ILE A 214 4.99 -17.95 -12.26
C ILE A 214 5.04 -17.55 -10.79
N ASP A 215 4.44 -16.41 -10.47
CA ASP A 215 4.52 -15.84 -9.13
C ASP A 215 3.84 -16.75 -8.09
N VAL A 216 2.57 -17.17 -8.32
CA VAL A 216 1.86 -18.12 -7.45
C VAL A 216 0.99 -19.09 -8.26
N LEU A 217 1.12 -20.38 -7.95
CA LEU A 217 0.20 -21.45 -8.36
C LEU A 217 -0.50 -21.99 -7.12
N ALA A 218 -1.84 -22.11 -7.15
CA ALA A 218 -2.60 -22.63 -6.03
C ALA A 218 -3.69 -23.60 -6.52
N CYS A 219 -3.78 -24.78 -5.89
CA CYS A 219 -4.74 -25.80 -6.28
C CYS A 219 -5.64 -26.20 -5.10
N LEU A 220 -6.95 -26.27 -5.35
CA LEU A 220 -7.95 -26.76 -4.41
C LEU A 220 -9.11 -27.38 -5.19
N GLU A 221 -9.51 -28.62 -4.84
CA GLU A 221 -10.73 -29.30 -5.33
C GLU A 221 -10.92 -29.23 -6.87
N GLY A 222 -9.84 -29.42 -7.63
CA GLY A 222 -9.88 -29.39 -9.09
C GLY A 222 -9.84 -27.99 -9.72
N VAL A 223 -9.70 -26.95 -8.91
CA VAL A 223 -9.46 -25.57 -9.36
C VAL A 223 -7.98 -25.24 -9.22
N LEU A 224 -7.37 -24.75 -10.29
CA LEU A 224 -5.98 -24.28 -10.31
C LEU A 224 -5.95 -22.78 -10.61
N LEU A 225 -5.40 -22.01 -9.69
CA LEU A 225 -5.19 -20.57 -9.82
C LEU A 225 -3.76 -20.31 -10.29
N LEU A 226 -3.62 -19.58 -11.39
CA LEU A 226 -2.38 -18.98 -11.85
C LEU A 226 -2.44 -17.47 -11.54
N LEU A 227 -1.65 -17.01 -10.58
CA LEU A 227 -1.69 -15.64 -10.12
C LEU A 227 -0.41 -14.89 -10.52
N GLU A 228 -0.60 -13.74 -11.15
CA GLU A 228 0.47 -12.79 -11.49
C GLU A 228 0.37 -11.60 -10.54
N VAL A 229 1.33 -11.44 -9.62
CA VAL A 229 1.28 -10.42 -8.59
C VAL A 229 1.87 -9.10 -9.10
N LYS A 230 1.15 -8.00 -8.90
CA LYS A 230 1.62 -6.65 -9.20
C LYS A 230 1.59 -5.80 -7.95
N SER A 231 2.76 -5.31 -7.60
CA SER A 231 2.97 -4.45 -6.45
C SER A 231 3.16 -3.01 -6.90
N GLY A 232 2.30 -2.12 -6.41
CA GLY A 232 2.26 -0.73 -6.84
C GLY A 232 2.02 0.24 -5.68
N PHE A 233 1.71 1.48 -6.03
CA PHE A 233 1.29 2.54 -5.12
C PHE A 233 -0.23 2.78 -5.26
N ILE A 234 -0.83 3.44 -4.27
CA ILE A 234 -2.25 3.80 -4.28
C ILE A 234 -2.45 5.04 -5.16
N ARG A 235 -3.29 4.94 -6.17
CA ARG A 235 -3.51 6.02 -7.14
C ARG A 235 -4.57 6.98 -6.64
N SER A 236 -4.35 8.25 -6.85
CA SER A 236 -5.22 9.30 -6.31
C SER A 236 -5.96 10.11 -7.38
N ASN A 237 -5.78 9.76 -8.65
CA ASN A 237 -6.47 10.42 -9.76
C ASN A 237 -6.66 9.48 -10.96
N GLY A 238 -7.66 9.78 -11.80
CA GLY A 238 -8.02 8.96 -12.94
C GLY A 238 -6.92 8.78 -13.99
N HIS A 239 -6.00 9.74 -14.13
CA HIS A 239 -4.87 9.61 -15.06
C HIS A 239 -3.89 8.51 -14.60
N GLU A 240 -3.56 8.45 -13.32
CA GLU A 240 -2.71 7.40 -12.77
C GLU A 240 -3.37 6.02 -12.86
N VAL A 241 -4.69 5.93 -12.61
CA VAL A 241 -5.48 4.71 -12.79
C VAL A 241 -5.44 4.25 -14.25
N TRP A 242 -5.67 5.17 -15.19
CA TRP A 242 -5.61 4.88 -16.62
C TRP A 242 -4.21 4.40 -17.06
N LEU A 243 -3.14 5.05 -16.61
CA LEU A 243 -1.76 4.62 -16.89
C LEU A 243 -1.48 3.24 -16.33
N HIS A 244 -1.94 2.94 -15.14
CA HIS A 244 -1.77 1.64 -14.53
C HIS A 244 -2.50 0.54 -15.33
N ARG A 245 -3.77 0.78 -15.66
CA ARG A 245 -4.56 -0.14 -16.49
C ARG A 245 -3.89 -0.41 -17.82
N THR A 246 -3.47 0.63 -18.53
CA THR A 246 -2.95 0.53 -19.90
C THR A 246 -1.51 0.03 -19.99
N ASN A 247 -0.70 0.24 -18.98
CA ASN A 247 0.72 -0.16 -18.97
C ASN A 247 0.94 -1.40 -18.10
N THR A 248 0.67 -1.31 -16.79
CA THR A 248 1.04 -2.36 -15.82
C THR A 248 0.13 -3.57 -15.93
N LEU A 249 -1.18 -3.38 -15.82
CA LEU A 249 -2.13 -4.50 -15.83
C LEU A 249 -2.22 -5.16 -17.20
N ARG A 250 -2.20 -4.39 -18.29
CA ARG A 250 -2.12 -4.94 -19.63
C ARG A 250 -0.83 -5.75 -19.89
N LYS A 251 0.30 -5.33 -19.29
CA LYS A 251 1.53 -6.13 -19.32
C LYS A 251 1.36 -7.42 -18.53
N ALA A 252 0.75 -7.37 -17.35
CA ALA A 252 0.47 -8.54 -16.52
C ALA A 252 -0.48 -9.54 -17.22
N ALA A 253 -1.54 -9.06 -17.86
CA ALA A 253 -2.45 -9.88 -18.65
C ALA A 253 -1.72 -10.61 -19.79
N ARG A 254 -0.81 -9.92 -20.50
CA ARG A 254 0.03 -10.58 -21.53
C ARG A 254 1.00 -11.62 -20.93
N GLN A 255 1.51 -11.39 -19.72
CA GLN A 255 2.34 -12.38 -19.02
C GLN A 255 1.50 -13.62 -18.70
N LEU A 256 0.29 -13.45 -18.17
CA LEU A 256 -0.65 -14.56 -17.93
C LEU A 256 -0.98 -15.33 -19.23
N LYS A 257 -1.31 -14.61 -20.32
CA LYS A 257 -1.61 -15.24 -21.60
C LYS A 257 -0.45 -16.07 -22.16
N ARG A 258 0.79 -15.69 -21.86
CA ARG A 258 2.00 -16.46 -22.24
C ARG A 258 2.24 -17.62 -21.28
N LYS A 259 2.01 -17.45 -19.96
CA LYS A 259 2.27 -18.46 -18.92
C LYS A 259 1.19 -19.55 -18.89
N SER A 260 -0.08 -19.22 -19.08
CA SER A 260 -1.22 -20.15 -18.97
C SER A 260 -1.08 -21.43 -19.82
N PRO A 261 -0.69 -21.38 -21.11
CA PRO A 261 -0.52 -22.59 -21.93
C PRO A 261 0.59 -23.53 -21.43
N ALA A 262 1.56 -23.00 -20.66
CA ALA A 262 2.68 -23.80 -20.16
C ALA A 262 2.34 -24.60 -18.89
N VAL A 263 1.28 -24.23 -18.16
CA VAL A 263 0.95 -24.79 -16.83
C VAL A 263 0.52 -26.25 -16.94
N LEU A 264 -0.45 -26.57 -17.81
CA LEU A 264 -0.96 -27.93 -17.93
C LEU A 264 0.11 -28.94 -18.47
N PRO A 265 0.90 -28.59 -19.49
CA PRO A 265 2.04 -29.42 -19.90
C PRO A 265 3.07 -29.59 -18.77
N ALA A 266 3.35 -28.56 -17.98
CA ALA A 266 4.25 -28.67 -16.84
C ALA A 266 3.71 -29.64 -15.79
N LEU A 267 2.42 -29.62 -15.48
CA LEU A 267 1.78 -30.59 -14.58
C LEU A 267 1.88 -32.01 -15.08
N LEU A 268 1.89 -32.25 -16.40
CA LEU A 268 2.04 -33.57 -16.96
C LEU A 268 3.50 -34.10 -16.93
N ALA A 269 4.46 -33.20 -17.06
CA ALA A 269 5.89 -33.51 -17.16
C ALA A 269 6.62 -33.52 -15.82
N ASP A 270 6.18 -32.70 -14.85
CA ASP A 270 6.83 -32.44 -13.56
C ASP A 270 6.04 -33.11 -12.42
N SER A 271 6.53 -34.26 -11.93
CA SER A 271 5.91 -34.99 -10.81
C SER A 271 5.99 -34.20 -9.50
N ASP A 272 7.10 -33.48 -9.29
CA ASP A 272 7.32 -32.71 -8.05
C ASP A 272 6.35 -31.56 -7.95
N LEU A 273 6.04 -30.90 -9.08
CA LEU A 273 5.01 -29.86 -9.15
C LEU A 273 3.63 -30.43 -8.81
N ARG A 274 3.27 -31.58 -9.38
CA ARG A 274 1.99 -32.26 -9.08
C ARG A 274 1.87 -32.60 -7.60
N ASP A 275 2.90 -33.22 -7.04
CA ASP A 275 2.91 -33.60 -5.63
C ASP A 275 2.79 -32.40 -4.72
N ALA A 276 3.51 -31.30 -5.05
CA ALA A 276 3.41 -30.04 -4.32
C ALA A 276 2.01 -29.42 -4.38
N LEU A 277 1.29 -29.58 -5.49
CA LEU A 277 -0.09 -29.13 -5.67
C LEU A 277 -1.14 -30.17 -5.21
N GLY A 278 -0.71 -31.33 -4.70
CA GLY A 278 -1.60 -32.37 -4.18
C GLY A 278 -2.43 -33.09 -5.26
N LEU A 279 -1.92 -33.16 -6.50
CA LEU A 279 -2.59 -33.78 -7.64
C LEU A 279 -2.02 -35.18 -7.89
N ALA A 280 -2.84 -36.21 -7.77
CA ALA A 280 -2.43 -37.58 -8.15
C ALA A 280 -2.37 -37.74 -9.67
N ILE A 281 -1.61 -38.75 -10.14
CA ILE A 281 -1.49 -39.06 -11.58
C ILE A 281 -2.85 -39.43 -12.18
N SER A 282 -3.72 -40.07 -11.38
CA SER A 282 -5.06 -40.49 -11.78
C SER A 282 -6.09 -39.36 -11.80
N ASP A 283 -5.77 -38.19 -11.21
CA ASP A 283 -6.73 -37.09 -11.10
C ASP A 283 -6.94 -36.45 -12.48
N PRO A 284 -8.16 -35.97 -12.76
CA PRO A 284 -8.40 -35.14 -13.93
C PRO A 284 -7.58 -33.84 -13.84
N LEU A 285 -7.21 -33.29 -14.99
CA LEU A 285 -6.53 -32.02 -15.02
C LEU A 285 -7.45 -30.91 -14.42
N PRO A 286 -6.90 -30.04 -13.54
CA PRO A 286 -7.70 -29.03 -12.90
C PRO A 286 -8.14 -27.93 -13.87
N HIS A 287 -9.23 -27.25 -13.55
CA HIS A 287 -9.66 -26.06 -14.27
C HIS A 287 -8.74 -24.88 -13.93
N LEU A 288 -8.09 -24.34 -14.96
CA LEU A 288 -7.13 -23.24 -14.81
C LEU A 288 -7.85 -21.88 -14.85
N HIS A 289 -7.67 -21.09 -13.80
CA HIS A 289 -8.05 -19.68 -13.75
C HIS A 289 -6.79 -18.82 -13.63
N ALA A 290 -6.67 -17.79 -14.47
CA ALA A 290 -5.51 -16.92 -14.52
C ALA A 290 -5.92 -15.47 -14.14
N TRP A 291 -5.40 -14.97 -13.01
CA TRP A 291 -5.76 -13.66 -12.47
C TRP A 291 -4.52 -12.81 -12.24
N VAL A 292 -4.70 -11.50 -12.41
CA VAL A 292 -3.73 -10.51 -11.91
C VAL A 292 -4.11 -10.14 -10.49
N VAL A 293 -3.18 -10.30 -9.55
CA VAL A 293 -3.35 -9.83 -8.16
C VAL A 293 -2.63 -8.51 -8.01
N ASP A 294 -3.38 -7.41 -7.83
CA ASP A 294 -2.83 -6.08 -7.64
C ASP A 294 -2.87 -5.66 -6.17
N THR A 295 -1.82 -5.02 -5.66
CA THR A 295 -1.81 -4.47 -4.29
C THR A 295 -2.69 -3.24 -4.11
N SER A 296 -3.25 -2.69 -5.18
CA SER A 296 -4.15 -1.54 -5.15
C SER A 296 -5.58 -1.94 -5.54
N ILE A 297 -6.57 -1.25 -4.97
CA ILE A 297 -7.98 -1.61 -5.06
C ILE A 297 -8.71 -0.97 -6.26
N GLU A 298 -8.12 0.04 -6.90
CA GLU A 298 -8.84 0.93 -7.83
C GLU A 298 -9.41 0.23 -9.07
N LEU A 299 -8.88 -0.93 -9.43
CA LEU A 299 -9.32 -1.70 -10.60
C LEU A 299 -9.72 -3.14 -10.23
N ASP A 300 -10.08 -3.36 -8.97
CA ASP A 300 -10.56 -4.64 -8.50
C ASP A 300 -11.86 -5.05 -9.23
N GLY A 301 -11.97 -6.34 -9.61
CA GLY A 301 -13.09 -6.86 -10.39
C GLY A 301 -13.07 -6.51 -11.89
N GLU A 302 -12.15 -5.67 -12.35
CA GLU A 302 -12.04 -5.31 -13.77
C GLU A 302 -11.39 -6.44 -14.58
N VAL A 303 -11.82 -6.55 -15.84
CA VAL A 303 -11.18 -7.44 -16.82
C VAL A 303 -10.28 -6.63 -17.76
N VAL A 304 -9.01 -7.00 -17.84
CA VAL A 304 -8.01 -6.35 -18.69
C VAL A 304 -7.39 -7.38 -19.62
N ASP A 305 -7.59 -7.24 -20.94
CA ASP A 305 -7.08 -8.13 -21.99
C ASP A 305 -7.37 -9.64 -21.63
N ASP A 306 -8.62 -9.95 -21.25
CA ASP A 306 -9.16 -11.25 -20.82
C ASP A 306 -8.65 -11.77 -19.46
N ALA A 307 -7.89 -11.01 -18.70
CA ALA A 307 -7.46 -11.37 -17.35
C ALA A 307 -8.28 -10.62 -16.29
N LEU A 308 -8.84 -11.34 -15.32
CA LEU A 308 -9.46 -10.76 -14.15
C LEU A 308 -8.38 -10.11 -13.27
N VAL A 309 -8.67 -8.90 -12.79
CA VAL A 309 -7.85 -8.19 -11.81
C VAL A 309 -8.53 -8.33 -10.44
N ALA A 310 -7.84 -8.95 -9.49
CA ALA A 310 -8.28 -9.05 -8.11
C ALA A 310 -7.34 -8.24 -7.21
N SER A 311 -7.88 -7.40 -6.33
CA SER A 311 -7.00 -6.69 -5.40
C SER A 311 -6.52 -7.62 -4.28
N ARG A 312 -5.27 -7.43 -3.86
CA ARG A 312 -4.70 -8.18 -2.73
C ARG A 312 -5.48 -7.97 -1.44
N GLU A 313 -6.04 -6.75 -1.26
CA GLU A 313 -6.87 -6.41 -0.10
C GLU A 313 -8.17 -7.21 -0.08
N VAL A 314 -8.90 -7.24 -1.19
CA VAL A 314 -10.16 -7.98 -1.30
C VAL A 314 -9.92 -9.49 -1.18
N LEU A 315 -8.86 -10.01 -1.81
CA LEU A 315 -8.45 -11.41 -1.63
C LEU A 315 -8.16 -11.73 -0.16
N GLU A 316 -7.47 -10.84 0.56
CA GLU A 316 -7.20 -11.05 1.98
C GLU A 316 -8.47 -11.13 2.81
N VAL A 317 -9.43 -10.23 2.57
CA VAL A 317 -10.74 -10.24 3.26
C VAL A 317 -11.48 -11.54 2.92
N ALA A 318 -11.62 -11.86 1.64
CA ALA A 318 -12.34 -13.04 1.18
C ALA A 318 -11.73 -14.36 1.66
N LEU A 319 -10.39 -14.43 1.74
CA LEU A 319 -9.69 -15.62 2.24
C LEU A 319 -9.72 -15.74 3.77
N ARG A 320 -9.95 -14.66 4.51
CA ARG A 320 -10.14 -14.71 5.98
C ARG A 320 -11.55 -15.09 6.36
N ASP A 321 -12.54 -14.69 5.57
CA ASP A 321 -13.93 -15.05 5.78
C ASP A 321 -14.19 -16.52 5.37
N GLU A 322 -15.20 -17.16 5.96
CA GLU A 322 -15.67 -18.48 5.53
C GLU A 322 -16.39 -18.40 4.16
N GLN A 323 -16.93 -17.24 3.83
CA GLN A 323 -17.52 -16.93 2.53
C GLN A 323 -16.48 -16.26 1.65
N HIS A 324 -15.95 -16.95 0.68
CA HIS A 324 -15.06 -16.38 -0.34
C HIS A 324 -15.61 -16.64 -1.75
N TYR A 325 -15.24 -15.81 -2.68
CA TYR A 325 -15.81 -15.79 -4.04
C TYR A 325 -15.42 -16.97 -4.94
N LEU A 326 -14.68 -17.95 -4.43
CA LEU A 326 -14.48 -19.23 -5.11
C LEU A 326 -15.57 -20.25 -4.79
N ARG A 327 -16.50 -19.95 -3.87
CA ARG A 327 -17.70 -20.78 -3.69
C ARG A 327 -18.59 -20.65 -4.92
N PRO A 328 -19.03 -21.76 -5.50
CA PRO A 328 -20.08 -21.72 -6.51
C PRO A 328 -21.32 -21.09 -5.88
N PHE A 329 -22.06 -20.31 -6.67
CA PHE A 329 -23.38 -19.84 -6.29
C PHE A 329 -24.24 -21.05 -5.96
N ASP A 330 -24.63 -21.23 -4.71
CA ASP A 330 -25.69 -22.16 -4.39
C ASP A 330 -26.97 -21.65 -5.05
N GLN A 331 -27.52 -22.47 -5.93
CA GLN A 331 -28.81 -22.21 -6.55
C GLN A 331 -29.86 -22.17 -5.43
N GLY A 332 -30.18 -21.01 -4.93
CA GLY A 332 -31.14 -20.78 -3.84
C GLY A 332 -30.68 -19.85 -2.73
N ALA A 333 -29.44 -19.32 -2.79
CA ALA A 333 -29.05 -18.21 -1.91
C ALA A 333 -29.91 -16.98 -2.22
N GLU A 334 -30.39 -16.31 -1.17
CA GLU A 334 -31.11 -15.05 -1.33
C GLU A 334 -30.16 -14.01 -1.98
N GLU A 335 -30.73 -13.04 -2.71
CA GLU A 335 -29.97 -12.06 -3.51
C GLU A 335 -28.91 -11.30 -2.69
N GLU A 336 -29.16 -11.10 -1.39
CA GLU A 336 -28.18 -10.48 -0.46
C GLU A 336 -26.98 -11.38 -0.13
N GLU A 337 -27.17 -12.69 0.01
CA GLU A 337 -26.08 -13.65 0.17
C GLU A 337 -25.29 -13.82 -1.14
N ALA A 338 -25.99 -13.74 -2.28
CA ALA A 338 -25.38 -13.77 -3.59
C ALA A 338 -24.45 -12.56 -3.82
N ILE A 339 -24.85 -11.36 -3.40
CA ILE A 339 -24.03 -10.13 -3.50
C ILE A 339 -22.79 -10.23 -2.60
N ALA A 340 -22.90 -10.80 -1.40
CA ALA A 340 -21.77 -11.00 -0.48
C ALA A 340 -20.74 -12.03 -0.98
N THR A 341 -21.15 -12.96 -1.86
CA THR A 341 -20.28 -13.95 -2.52
C THR A 341 -19.79 -13.50 -3.90
N LEU A 342 -20.35 -12.41 -4.42
CA LEU A 342 -20.01 -11.83 -5.70
C LEU A 342 -18.83 -10.88 -5.60
N TYR A 343 -17.68 -11.45 -5.36
CA TYR A 343 -16.53 -10.86 -5.99
C TYR A 343 -16.22 -11.75 -7.20
N PRO A 344 -16.30 -11.21 -8.44
CA PRO A 344 -16.17 -12.03 -9.63
C PRO A 344 -14.79 -12.63 -9.78
#